data_173d06518a641c02b3dabcb48e2078a0
#
_entry.id   173d06518a641c02b3dabcb48e2078a0
#
_cell.length_a   1.000
_cell.length_b   1.000
_cell.length_c   1.000
_cell.angle_alpha   90.00
_cell.angle_beta   90.00
_cell.angle_gamma   90.00
#
_symmetry.space_group_name_H-M   'P 1'
#
loop_
_entity.id
_entity.type
_entity.pdbx_description
1 polymer ?
#
loop_
_entity_poly.entity_id
_entity_poly.type
_entity_poly.pdbx_seq_one_letter_code
_entity_poly.pdbx_strand_id
1 'polypeptide(L)'
;MGTTNTDLPILVAGGGIGGLAAALALVRRGFKVKVMEQAPEMGEIGAGIQLGPNAFHAFDALGIGEKARSRAVYTDYMVMHDALDEYQVGLIPTGEAFRKRFGNPYAVIHRADVHLSLLEGAQASGRVECLTSTRIEHVEQDEAGVTAVDQNGVRHRGIALIGADGVKSVVRQQFVGDAARVTGHVVYRAVVDKKDFPADLQWNAASIWVGPNCHLVHYPLRGGEQYNVVVTFHSREQEEWGVREGSKEEVQSYFQGICPKARQLIDLPKSWKRWATADREPIGQWTYGRVTLLGDAAHPTTQYMAQGACMAMEDAVTLGEALRVHGNDIAKAFDLYQRSRVARTARIVLSSREMGRIYHAKGVERLVRNDLWRGRTPERFYDAMEWLYGWNVDNCLAPQ
;
A
#
# COMPACT_ATOMS: atom_id res chain seq x y z
N MET A 1 1.88 -19.65 -37.83
CA MET A 1 2.23 -18.30 -37.35
C MET A 1 0.91 -17.58 -37.08
N GLY A 2 0.43 -17.60 -35.85
CA GLY A 2 -0.80 -16.90 -35.48
C GLY A 2 -0.50 -15.40 -35.46
N THR A 3 -1.28 -14.63 -36.19
CA THR A 3 -1.30 -13.16 -36.12
C THR A 3 -1.67 -12.77 -34.68
N THR A 4 -0.70 -12.33 -33.89
CA THR A 4 -0.96 -11.68 -32.61
C THR A 4 -1.79 -10.43 -32.91
N ASN A 5 -3.05 -10.44 -32.49
CA ASN A 5 -3.96 -9.31 -32.69
C ASN A 5 -3.52 -8.17 -31.76
N THR A 6 -2.59 -7.35 -32.25
CA THR A 6 -1.96 -6.22 -31.52
C THR A 6 -2.94 -5.11 -31.15
N ASP A 7 -4.20 -5.21 -31.58
CA ASP A 7 -5.24 -4.23 -31.32
C ASP A 7 -6.01 -4.46 -29.99
N LEU A 8 -5.98 -5.66 -29.45
CA LEU A 8 -6.64 -5.97 -28.19
C LEU A 8 -5.89 -5.35 -26.99
N PRO A 9 -6.61 -4.84 -25.97
CA PRO A 9 -5.99 -4.27 -24.78
C PRO A 9 -5.44 -5.34 -23.85
N ILE A 10 -4.57 -4.93 -22.92
CA ILE A 10 -4.36 -5.66 -21.68
C ILE A 10 -5.48 -5.24 -20.71
N LEU A 11 -6.13 -6.22 -20.10
CA LEU A 11 -7.20 -6.02 -19.14
C LEU A 11 -6.60 -5.85 -17.72
N VAL A 12 -7.18 -4.95 -16.95
CA VAL A 12 -6.84 -4.74 -15.54
C VAL A 12 -8.11 -4.82 -14.73
N ALA A 13 -8.23 -5.81 -13.86
CA ALA A 13 -9.32 -5.95 -12.92
C ALA A 13 -8.98 -5.15 -11.65
N GLY A 14 -9.73 -4.06 -11.39
CA GLY A 14 -9.53 -3.13 -10.27
C GLY A 14 -8.89 -1.80 -10.67
N GLY A 15 -9.55 -0.70 -10.30
CA GLY A 15 -9.15 0.69 -10.57
C GLY A 15 -8.48 1.39 -9.38
N GLY A 16 -8.01 0.66 -8.37
CA GLY A 16 -7.25 1.19 -7.24
C GLY A 16 -5.82 1.59 -7.61
N ILE A 17 -5.01 1.96 -6.61
CA ILE A 17 -3.61 2.41 -6.81
C ILE A 17 -2.81 1.41 -7.65
N GLY A 18 -2.89 0.11 -7.33
CA GLY A 18 -2.14 -0.92 -8.07
C GLY A 18 -2.58 -1.06 -9.53
N GLY A 19 -3.90 -1.06 -9.78
CA GLY A 19 -4.45 -1.19 -11.13
C GLY A 19 -4.13 0.01 -12.03
N LEU A 20 -4.25 1.23 -11.50
CA LEU A 20 -3.88 2.45 -12.24
C LEU A 20 -2.36 2.55 -12.46
N ALA A 21 -1.55 2.14 -11.49
CA ALA A 21 -0.10 2.06 -11.66
C ALA A 21 0.27 1.04 -12.74
N ALA A 22 -0.37 -0.14 -12.75
CA ALA A 22 -0.19 -1.14 -13.81
C ALA A 22 -0.59 -0.57 -15.17
N ALA A 23 -1.74 0.10 -15.26
CA ALA A 23 -2.18 0.74 -16.51
C ALA A 23 -1.14 1.72 -17.05
N LEU A 24 -0.57 2.58 -16.17
CA LEU A 24 0.50 3.51 -16.55
C LEU A 24 1.75 2.79 -17.04
N ALA A 25 2.20 1.77 -16.33
CA ALA A 25 3.36 0.98 -16.73
C ALA A 25 3.15 0.32 -18.10
N LEU A 26 1.96 -0.21 -18.36
CA LEU A 26 1.60 -0.87 -19.61
C LEU A 26 1.52 0.11 -20.81
N VAL A 27 0.90 1.28 -20.64
CA VAL A 27 0.82 2.27 -21.73
C VAL A 27 2.19 2.84 -22.10
N ARG A 28 3.11 2.95 -21.14
CA ARG A 28 4.50 3.34 -21.41
C ARG A 28 5.27 2.28 -22.23
N ARG A 29 4.76 1.06 -22.31
CA ARG A 29 5.27 -0.03 -23.18
C ARG A 29 4.48 -0.13 -24.50
N GLY A 30 3.56 0.81 -24.76
CA GLY A 30 2.82 0.90 -26.00
C GLY A 30 1.52 0.10 -26.06
N PHE A 31 1.12 -0.55 -24.98
CA PHE A 31 -0.13 -1.30 -24.91
C PHE A 31 -1.35 -0.37 -24.81
N LYS A 32 -2.49 -0.80 -25.34
CA LYS A 32 -3.81 -0.30 -24.97
C LYS A 32 -4.21 -1.00 -23.67
N VAL A 33 -4.90 -0.30 -22.79
CA VAL A 33 -5.29 -0.86 -21.47
C VAL A 33 -6.76 -0.59 -21.22
N LYS A 34 -7.47 -1.58 -20.69
CA LYS A 34 -8.82 -1.46 -20.20
C LYS A 34 -8.87 -1.77 -18.71
N VAL A 35 -9.14 -0.77 -17.89
CA VAL A 35 -9.29 -0.89 -16.43
C VAL A 35 -10.76 -1.05 -16.10
N MET A 36 -11.12 -2.08 -15.35
CA MET A 36 -12.48 -2.40 -14.93
C MET A 36 -12.58 -2.25 -13.40
N GLU A 37 -13.39 -1.28 -12.95
CA GLU A 37 -13.58 -0.94 -11.54
C GLU A 37 -15.02 -1.20 -11.11
N GLN A 38 -15.21 -1.89 -9.98
CA GLN A 38 -16.53 -2.23 -9.46
C GLN A 38 -17.29 -1.02 -8.89
N ALA A 39 -16.57 -0.02 -8.39
CA ALA A 39 -17.18 1.20 -7.87
C ALA A 39 -17.83 2.03 -8.98
N PRO A 40 -18.85 2.85 -8.66
CA PRO A 40 -19.54 3.69 -9.65
C PRO A 40 -18.68 4.83 -10.19
N GLU A 41 -17.57 5.15 -9.50
CA GLU A 41 -16.59 6.16 -9.89
C GLU A 41 -15.17 5.73 -9.56
N MET A 42 -14.20 6.28 -10.30
CA MET A 42 -12.79 6.11 -9.97
C MET A 42 -12.42 6.98 -8.78
N GLY A 43 -12.14 6.35 -7.64
CA GLY A 43 -11.82 7.07 -6.42
C GLY A 43 -11.28 6.15 -5.32
N GLU A 44 -10.82 6.77 -4.25
CA GLU A 44 -10.35 6.09 -3.05
C GLU A 44 -10.95 6.73 -1.80
N ILE A 45 -11.41 5.91 -0.88
CA ILE A 45 -11.86 6.37 0.43
C ILE A 45 -10.64 6.81 1.23
N GLY A 46 -10.59 8.12 1.58
CA GLY A 46 -9.38 8.80 1.96
C GLY A 46 -9.03 8.81 3.42
N ALA A 47 -7.83 8.33 3.71
CA ALA A 47 -7.04 8.66 4.89
C ALA A 47 -5.60 8.89 4.43
N GLY A 48 -4.73 9.36 5.32
CA GLY A 48 -3.32 9.49 5.01
C GLY A 48 -2.66 8.12 4.80
N ILE A 49 -1.64 8.10 3.95
CA ILE A 49 -0.68 7.00 3.82
C ILE A 49 0.73 7.53 3.90
N GLN A 50 1.66 6.67 4.26
CA GLN A 50 3.08 6.96 4.31
C GLN A 50 3.76 6.36 3.08
N LEU A 51 4.71 7.08 2.50
CA LEU A 51 5.42 6.70 1.29
C LEU A 51 6.93 6.75 1.54
N GLY A 52 7.59 5.61 1.38
CA GLY A 52 9.05 5.53 1.41
C GLY A 52 9.69 5.97 0.09
N PRO A 53 11.02 6.10 0.07
CA PRO A 53 11.80 6.41 -1.15
C PRO A 53 11.48 5.51 -2.34
N ASN A 54 11.25 4.22 -2.09
CA ASN A 54 10.86 3.24 -3.10
C ASN A 54 9.58 3.61 -3.86
N ALA A 55 8.58 4.21 -3.18
CA ALA A 55 7.38 4.70 -3.84
C ALA A 55 7.67 5.86 -4.80
N PHE A 56 8.57 6.78 -4.42
CA PHE A 56 8.96 7.89 -5.30
C PHE A 56 9.77 7.44 -6.51
N HIS A 57 10.63 6.43 -6.35
CA HIS A 57 11.26 5.78 -7.49
C HIS A 57 10.23 5.18 -8.47
N ALA A 58 9.17 4.56 -7.92
CA ALA A 58 8.08 4.05 -8.75
C ALA A 58 7.29 5.18 -9.43
N PHE A 59 6.97 6.28 -8.75
CA PHE A 59 6.30 7.44 -9.35
C PHE A 59 7.09 8.04 -10.51
N ASP A 60 8.42 8.15 -10.36
CA ASP A 60 9.29 8.67 -11.42
C ASP A 60 9.27 7.74 -12.63
N ALA A 61 9.41 6.42 -12.42
CA ALA A 61 9.33 5.43 -13.47
C ALA A 61 7.97 5.40 -14.18
N LEU A 62 6.87 5.68 -13.45
CA LEU A 62 5.52 5.80 -14.00
C LEU A 62 5.25 7.16 -14.67
N GLY A 63 6.14 8.15 -14.52
CA GLY A 63 6.01 9.47 -15.14
C GLY A 63 5.06 10.43 -14.43
N ILE A 64 4.75 10.19 -13.16
CA ILE A 64 3.87 11.03 -12.33
C ILE A 64 4.59 11.61 -11.11
N GLY A 65 5.92 11.53 -11.06
CA GLY A 65 6.72 11.93 -9.90
C GLY A 65 6.50 13.36 -9.45
N GLU A 66 6.41 14.33 -10.36
CA GLU A 66 6.15 15.74 -10.00
C GLU A 66 4.76 15.92 -9.38
N LYS A 67 3.73 15.30 -9.96
CA LYS A 67 2.35 15.37 -9.44
C LYS A 67 2.25 14.78 -8.03
N ALA A 68 2.89 13.63 -7.80
CA ALA A 68 2.91 13.01 -6.48
C ALA A 68 3.64 13.87 -5.45
N ARG A 69 4.81 14.43 -5.83
CA ARG A 69 5.60 15.31 -4.96
C ARG A 69 4.88 16.59 -4.58
N SER A 70 4.15 17.21 -5.50
CA SER A 70 3.41 18.44 -5.23
C SER A 70 2.26 18.29 -4.22
N ARG A 71 1.81 17.06 -4.00
CA ARG A 71 0.71 16.71 -3.06
C ARG A 71 1.22 16.09 -1.76
N ALA A 72 2.50 15.73 -1.69
CA ALA A 72 3.11 15.09 -0.55
C ALA A 72 3.62 16.09 0.50
N VAL A 73 3.65 15.67 1.76
CA VAL A 73 4.32 16.37 2.84
C VAL A 73 5.57 15.59 3.21
N TYR A 74 6.74 16.21 3.07
CA TYR A 74 8.00 15.61 3.46
C TYR A 74 8.20 15.78 4.95
N THR A 75 8.37 14.68 5.67
CA THR A 75 8.61 14.69 7.10
C THR A 75 10.08 14.92 7.42
N ASP A 76 10.36 15.52 8.58
CA ASP A 76 11.72 15.67 9.09
C ASP A 76 12.19 14.42 9.85
N TYR A 77 11.22 13.65 10.38
CA TYR A 77 11.51 12.48 11.21
C TYR A 77 10.45 11.38 11.03
N MET A 78 10.88 10.14 11.24
CA MET A 78 10.04 9.06 11.73
C MET A 78 10.36 8.89 13.22
N VAL A 79 9.36 8.93 14.09
CA VAL A 79 9.58 8.87 15.53
C VAL A 79 8.63 7.88 16.20
N MET A 80 9.19 7.10 17.12
CA MET A 80 8.44 6.14 17.92
C MET A 80 8.51 6.51 19.39
N HIS A 81 7.35 6.66 20.01
CA HIS A 81 7.20 6.86 21.45
C HIS A 81 6.49 5.67 22.10
N ASP A 82 6.85 5.40 23.34
CA ASP A 82 6.05 4.52 24.18
C ASP A 82 4.80 5.28 24.63
N ALA A 83 3.63 4.68 24.41
CA ALA A 83 2.35 5.32 24.70
C ALA A 83 2.03 5.40 26.21
N LEU A 84 2.76 4.73 27.08
CA LEU A 84 2.50 4.74 28.53
C LEU A 84 3.23 5.86 29.27
N ASP A 85 4.49 6.17 28.86
CA ASP A 85 5.37 7.07 29.60
C ASP A 85 6.08 8.13 28.74
N GLU A 86 5.69 8.28 27.47
CA GLU A 86 6.27 9.20 26.50
C GLU A 86 7.73 8.93 26.13
N TYR A 87 8.33 7.82 26.61
CA TYR A 87 9.72 7.50 26.30
C TYR A 87 9.92 7.41 24.80
N GLN A 88 10.91 8.14 24.28
CA GLN A 88 11.28 8.08 22.86
C GLN A 88 12.06 6.79 22.56
N VAL A 89 11.37 5.82 21.99
CA VAL A 89 11.93 4.49 21.66
C VAL A 89 12.89 4.57 20.49
N GLY A 90 12.61 5.42 19.50
CA GLY A 90 13.45 5.60 18.33
C GLY A 90 13.13 6.88 17.58
N LEU A 91 14.16 7.47 16.98
CA LEU A 91 14.05 8.64 16.11
C LEU A 91 14.93 8.44 14.88
N ILE A 92 14.34 8.59 13.71
CA ILE A 92 15.02 8.42 12.43
C ILE A 92 14.87 9.72 11.65
N PRO A 93 15.94 10.52 11.48
CA PRO A 93 15.91 11.70 10.65
C PRO A 93 15.63 11.31 9.18
N THR A 94 14.72 12.03 8.52
CA THR A 94 14.35 11.82 7.10
C THR A 94 14.76 12.98 6.20
N GLY A 95 15.65 13.82 6.69
CA GLY A 95 16.19 14.99 6.00
C GLY A 95 17.22 14.66 4.91
N GLU A 96 18.24 15.52 4.75
CA GLU A 96 19.19 15.45 3.65
C GLU A 96 20.00 14.13 3.59
N ALA A 97 20.52 13.65 4.73
CA ALA A 97 21.30 12.42 4.80
C ALA A 97 20.47 11.20 4.36
N PHE A 98 19.20 11.14 4.78
CA PHE A 98 18.26 10.11 4.35
C PHE A 98 17.99 10.15 2.84
N ARG A 99 17.71 11.34 2.31
CA ARG A 99 17.48 11.54 0.87
C ARG A 99 18.71 11.20 0.04
N LYS A 100 19.89 11.54 0.52
CA LYS A 100 21.16 11.16 -0.13
C LYS A 100 21.36 9.65 -0.15
N ARG A 101 21.03 8.95 0.96
CA ARG A 101 21.17 7.50 1.06
C ARG A 101 20.22 6.75 0.12
N PHE A 102 18.96 7.14 0.06
CA PHE A 102 17.90 6.41 -0.65
C PHE A 102 17.47 7.05 -1.98
N GLY A 103 18.07 8.19 -2.37
CA GLY A 103 17.77 8.90 -3.62
C GLY A 103 16.45 9.67 -3.63
N ASN A 104 15.57 9.45 -2.63
CA ASN A 104 14.25 10.05 -2.53
C ASN A 104 13.85 10.34 -1.07
N PRO A 105 12.86 11.22 -0.82
CA PRO A 105 12.40 11.53 0.52
C PRO A 105 11.52 10.42 1.12
N TYR A 106 11.30 10.49 2.43
CA TYR A 106 10.15 9.91 3.09
C TYR A 106 9.03 10.97 3.18
N ALA A 107 7.81 10.58 2.89
CA ALA A 107 6.69 11.50 2.86
C ALA A 107 5.40 10.87 3.36
N VAL A 108 4.43 11.74 3.64
CA VAL A 108 3.05 11.39 3.94
C VAL A 108 2.15 12.11 2.93
N ILE A 109 1.05 11.48 2.56
CA ILE A 109 0.15 12.00 1.53
C ILE A 109 -1.27 11.50 1.78
N HIS A 110 -2.26 12.23 1.32
CA HIS A 110 -3.62 11.73 1.31
C HIS A 110 -3.78 10.63 0.24
N ARG A 111 -4.35 9.49 0.60
CA ARG A 111 -4.46 8.32 -0.31
C ARG A 111 -5.17 8.65 -1.62
N ALA A 112 -6.22 9.46 -1.55
CA ALA A 112 -6.93 9.93 -2.74
C ALA A 112 -6.05 10.78 -3.67
N ASP A 113 -5.05 11.51 -3.14
CA ASP A 113 -4.15 12.33 -3.95
C ASP A 113 -3.14 11.46 -4.73
N VAL A 114 -2.74 10.30 -4.18
CA VAL A 114 -1.96 9.28 -4.93
C VAL A 114 -2.81 8.70 -6.05
N HIS A 115 -4.01 8.25 -5.74
CA HIS A 115 -4.94 7.70 -6.72
C HIS A 115 -5.23 8.70 -7.85
N LEU A 116 -5.53 9.94 -7.50
CA LEU A 116 -5.79 11.01 -8.48
C LEU A 116 -4.57 11.26 -9.38
N SER A 117 -3.35 11.25 -8.84
CA SER A 117 -2.13 11.42 -9.64
C SER A 117 -1.95 10.31 -10.67
N LEU A 118 -2.26 9.07 -10.30
CA LEU A 118 -2.24 7.92 -11.19
C LEU A 118 -3.35 7.99 -12.24
N LEU A 119 -4.57 8.34 -11.84
CA LEU A 119 -5.72 8.46 -12.72
C LEU A 119 -5.50 9.56 -13.79
N GLU A 120 -5.05 10.73 -13.37
CA GLU A 120 -4.71 11.83 -14.29
C GLU A 120 -3.61 11.44 -15.29
N GLY A 121 -2.60 10.70 -14.83
CA GLY A 121 -1.56 10.16 -15.70
C GLY A 121 -2.11 9.15 -16.71
N ALA A 122 -2.98 8.24 -16.27
CA ALA A 122 -3.62 7.26 -17.12
C ALA A 122 -4.50 7.92 -18.19
N GLN A 123 -5.34 8.87 -17.79
CA GLN A 123 -6.20 9.63 -18.72
C GLN A 123 -5.39 10.45 -19.74
N ALA A 124 -4.33 11.12 -19.30
CA ALA A 124 -3.47 11.91 -20.18
C ALA A 124 -2.76 11.06 -21.25
N SER A 125 -2.61 9.76 -21.04
CA SER A 125 -2.01 8.86 -22.03
C SER A 125 -2.85 8.66 -23.30
N GLY A 126 -4.17 8.86 -23.22
CA GLY A 126 -5.14 8.59 -24.29
C GLY A 126 -5.26 7.11 -24.69
N ARG A 127 -4.65 6.18 -23.91
CA ARG A 127 -4.59 4.74 -24.19
C ARG A 127 -5.20 3.87 -23.10
N VAL A 128 -5.75 4.47 -22.06
CA VAL A 128 -6.44 3.78 -20.95
C VAL A 128 -7.92 4.05 -21.04
N GLU A 129 -8.70 3.00 -21.27
CA GLU A 129 -10.15 3.00 -21.10
C GLU A 129 -10.48 2.58 -19.66
N CYS A 130 -11.22 3.41 -18.92
CA CYS A 130 -11.68 3.10 -17.57
C CYS A 130 -13.19 2.83 -17.59
N LEU A 131 -13.58 1.62 -17.19
CA LEU A 131 -14.97 1.22 -17.01
C LEU A 131 -15.27 1.15 -15.49
N THR A 132 -16.20 1.97 -15.05
CA THR A 132 -16.74 1.92 -13.68
C THR A 132 -17.99 1.04 -13.62
N SER A 133 -18.47 0.73 -12.41
CA SER A 133 -19.60 -0.20 -12.20
C SER A 133 -19.40 -1.55 -12.93
N THR A 134 -18.14 -2.00 -13.05
CA THR A 134 -17.73 -3.19 -13.79
C THR A 134 -16.93 -4.12 -12.87
N ARG A 135 -17.63 -5.01 -12.18
CA ARG A 135 -17.02 -6.01 -11.29
C ARG A 135 -16.79 -7.30 -12.07
N ILE A 136 -15.55 -7.75 -12.15
CA ILE A 136 -15.21 -9.03 -12.76
C ILE A 136 -15.64 -10.17 -11.85
N GLU A 137 -16.28 -11.20 -12.42
CA GLU A 137 -16.74 -12.39 -11.71
C GLU A 137 -15.91 -13.63 -12.03
N HIS A 138 -15.45 -13.76 -13.28
CA HIS A 138 -14.51 -14.82 -13.65
C HIS A 138 -13.70 -14.47 -14.88
N VAL A 139 -12.65 -15.24 -15.11
CA VAL A 139 -11.71 -15.07 -16.21
C VAL A 139 -11.56 -16.38 -16.97
N GLU A 140 -11.66 -16.31 -18.28
CA GLU A 140 -11.39 -17.39 -19.21
C GLU A 140 -10.12 -17.06 -20.01
N GLN A 141 -9.36 -18.05 -20.43
CA GLN A 141 -8.21 -17.87 -21.30
C GLN A 141 -8.08 -18.97 -22.33
N ASP A 142 -7.53 -18.63 -23.46
CA ASP A 142 -7.21 -19.53 -24.57
C ASP A 142 -5.85 -19.15 -25.18
N GLU A 143 -5.45 -19.81 -26.26
CA GLU A 143 -4.17 -19.53 -26.95
C GLU A 143 -4.06 -18.09 -27.47
N ALA A 144 -5.19 -17.45 -27.82
CA ALA A 144 -5.26 -16.12 -28.41
C ALA A 144 -5.39 -14.97 -27.41
N GLY A 145 -5.76 -15.24 -26.15
CA GLY A 145 -5.90 -14.19 -25.14
C GLY A 145 -6.72 -14.58 -23.90
N VAL A 146 -7.28 -13.57 -23.26
CA VAL A 146 -8.12 -13.71 -22.07
C VAL A 146 -9.49 -13.06 -22.30
N THR A 147 -10.51 -13.55 -21.60
CA THR A 147 -11.83 -12.92 -21.53
C THR A 147 -12.20 -12.75 -20.06
N ALA A 148 -12.37 -11.51 -19.62
CA ALA A 148 -12.94 -11.21 -18.32
C ALA A 148 -14.46 -11.07 -18.48
N VAL A 149 -15.23 -11.72 -17.60
CA VAL A 149 -16.69 -11.65 -17.60
C VAL A 149 -17.14 -10.87 -16.37
N ASP A 150 -17.93 -9.82 -16.59
CA ASP A 150 -18.41 -8.98 -15.50
C ASP A 150 -19.74 -9.46 -14.91
N GLN A 151 -20.21 -8.81 -13.85
CA GLN A 151 -21.44 -9.15 -13.12
C GLN A 151 -22.73 -9.10 -13.99
N ASN A 152 -22.66 -8.49 -15.16
CA ASN A 152 -23.79 -8.40 -16.11
C ASN A 152 -23.66 -9.43 -17.23
N GLY A 153 -22.64 -10.29 -17.19
CA GLY A 153 -22.32 -11.26 -18.23
C GLY A 153 -21.66 -10.66 -19.47
N VAL A 154 -21.25 -9.39 -19.42
CA VAL A 154 -20.52 -8.76 -20.54
C VAL A 154 -19.11 -9.32 -20.60
N ARG A 155 -18.70 -9.67 -21.81
CA ARG A 155 -17.41 -10.32 -22.09
C ARG A 155 -16.40 -9.30 -22.63
N HIS A 156 -15.34 -9.07 -21.84
CA HIS A 156 -14.25 -8.16 -22.20
C HIS A 156 -13.04 -8.96 -22.69
N ARG A 157 -12.69 -8.84 -23.97
CA ARG A 157 -11.58 -9.57 -24.57
C ARG A 157 -10.28 -8.76 -24.51
N GLY A 158 -9.18 -9.42 -24.17
CA GLY A 158 -7.85 -8.84 -24.13
C GLY A 158 -6.74 -9.85 -24.45
N ILE A 159 -5.51 -9.38 -24.60
CA ILE A 159 -4.33 -10.26 -24.83
C ILE A 159 -3.82 -10.88 -23.53
N ALA A 160 -4.03 -10.20 -22.39
CA ALA A 160 -3.65 -10.62 -21.05
C ALA A 160 -4.53 -9.93 -20.01
N LEU A 161 -4.47 -10.39 -18.75
CA LEU A 161 -5.19 -9.79 -17.62
C LEU A 161 -4.27 -9.64 -16.41
N ILE A 162 -4.35 -8.46 -15.78
CA ILE A 162 -3.74 -8.15 -14.48
C ILE A 162 -4.85 -8.15 -13.43
N GLY A 163 -4.81 -9.07 -12.49
CA GLY A 163 -5.69 -9.09 -11.32
C GLY A 163 -5.16 -8.13 -10.25
N ALA A 164 -5.74 -6.93 -10.17
CA ALA A 164 -5.43 -5.88 -9.20
C ALA A 164 -6.67 -5.52 -8.36
N ASP A 165 -7.55 -6.50 -8.13
CA ASP A 165 -8.88 -6.41 -7.55
C ASP A 165 -8.88 -6.54 -6.01
N GLY A 166 -7.72 -6.30 -5.39
CA GLY A 166 -7.57 -6.09 -3.95
C GLY A 166 -7.64 -7.38 -3.12
N VAL A 167 -7.78 -7.20 -1.80
CA VAL A 167 -7.73 -8.31 -0.82
C VAL A 167 -8.80 -9.38 -1.08
N LYS A 168 -9.97 -8.98 -1.61
CA LYS A 168 -11.07 -9.90 -2.00
C LYS A 168 -10.98 -10.39 -3.45
N SER A 169 -9.80 -10.35 -4.03
CA SER A 169 -9.59 -10.68 -5.44
C SER A 169 -10.35 -11.95 -5.88
N VAL A 170 -11.23 -11.74 -6.84
CA VAL A 170 -11.93 -12.84 -7.54
C VAL A 170 -10.95 -13.57 -8.45
N VAL A 171 -10.01 -12.84 -9.07
CA VAL A 171 -8.97 -13.44 -9.91
C VAL A 171 -8.10 -14.38 -9.07
N ARG A 172 -7.64 -13.96 -7.88
CA ARG A 172 -6.90 -14.84 -6.97
C ARG A 172 -7.74 -16.02 -6.50
N GLN A 173 -9.01 -15.79 -6.17
CA GLN A 173 -9.89 -16.86 -5.72
C GLN A 173 -10.03 -17.95 -6.79
N GLN A 174 -10.12 -17.56 -8.06
CA GLN A 174 -10.26 -18.51 -9.16
C GLN A 174 -9.02 -19.36 -9.40
N PHE A 175 -7.81 -18.78 -9.29
CA PHE A 175 -6.56 -19.46 -9.65
C PHE A 175 -5.82 -20.07 -8.44
N VAL A 176 -5.99 -19.51 -7.25
CA VAL A 176 -5.31 -19.94 -6.02
C VAL A 176 -6.28 -20.65 -5.07
N GLY A 177 -7.50 -20.12 -4.92
CA GLY A 177 -8.54 -20.72 -4.07
C GLY A 177 -8.32 -20.53 -2.57
N ASP A 178 -7.37 -19.69 -2.13
CA ASP A 178 -7.12 -19.42 -0.72
C ASP A 178 -8.07 -18.34 -0.17
N ALA A 179 -8.18 -18.25 1.15
CA ALA A 179 -9.00 -17.27 1.83
C ALA A 179 -8.17 -16.15 2.50
N ALA A 180 -8.76 -14.96 2.58
CA ALA A 180 -8.19 -13.88 3.39
C ALA A 180 -8.26 -14.27 4.87
N ARG A 181 -7.18 -14.01 5.59
CA ARG A 181 -7.06 -14.24 7.02
C ARG A 181 -7.34 -12.93 7.77
N VAL A 182 -8.46 -12.90 8.51
CA VAL A 182 -8.74 -11.79 9.42
C VAL A 182 -7.74 -11.84 10.56
N THR A 183 -7.00 -10.74 10.76
CA THR A 183 -5.85 -10.72 11.68
C THR A 183 -6.25 -10.54 13.14
N GLY A 184 -7.51 -10.19 13.41
CA GLY A 184 -7.99 -9.75 14.73
C GLY A 184 -7.61 -8.30 15.06
N HIS A 185 -6.86 -7.61 14.20
CA HIS A 185 -6.53 -6.21 14.39
C HIS A 185 -7.57 -5.31 13.73
N VAL A 186 -7.91 -4.24 14.43
CA VAL A 186 -8.84 -3.21 13.97
C VAL A 186 -8.11 -1.90 13.85
N VAL A 187 -8.36 -1.20 12.75
CA VAL A 187 -7.79 0.11 12.45
C VAL A 187 -8.89 1.15 12.40
N TYR A 188 -8.74 2.20 13.17
CA TYR A 188 -9.57 3.39 13.11
C TYR A 188 -8.79 4.53 12.48
N ARG A 189 -9.43 5.28 11.60
CA ARG A 189 -8.80 6.41 10.90
C ARG A 189 -9.69 7.63 10.96
N ALA A 190 -9.04 8.78 11.16
CA ALA A 190 -9.68 10.09 11.12
C ALA A 190 -8.70 11.14 10.57
N VAL A 191 -9.24 12.21 10.04
CA VAL A 191 -8.49 13.41 9.66
C VAL A 191 -9.03 14.57 10.52
N VAL A 192 -8.11 15.34 11.09
CA VAL A 192 -8.39 16.48 11.97
C VAL A 192 -7.77 17.72 11.38
N ASP A 193 -8.51 18.82 11.33
CA ASP A 193 -7.96 20.09 10.85
C ASP A 193 -6.92 20.63 11.83
N LYS A 194 -5.88 21.29 11.32
CA LYS A 194 -4.77 21.85 12.11
C LYS A 194 -5.23 22.75 13.25
N LYS A 195 -6.27 23.56 13.03
CA LYS A 195 -6.82 24.47 14.03
C LYS A 195 -7.38 23.75 15.28
N ASP A 196 -7.82 22.50 15.10
CA ASP A 196 -8.38 21.65 16.16
C ASP A 196 -7.33 20.68 16.74
N PHE A 197 -6.10 20.68 16.17
CA PHE A 197 -5.00 19.78 16.58
C PHE A 197 -4.10 20.45 17.60
N PRO A 198 -3.68 19.78 18.70
CA PRO A 198 -2.86 20.37 19.76
C PRO A 198 -1.54 20.92 19.20
N ALA A 199 -1.20 22.16 19.56
CA ALA A 199 -0.03 22.87 19.04
C ALA A 199 1.28 22.15 19.38
N ASP A 200 1.36 21.54 20.55
CA ASP A 200 2.54 20.77 21.02
C ASP A 200 2.70 19.40 20.36
N LEU A 201 1.72 18.97 19.56
CA LEU A 201 1.74 17.74 18.76
C LEU A 201 1.76 18.00 17.24
N GLN A 202 1.83 19.26 16.80
CA GLN A 202 1.93 19.65 15.39
C GLN A 202 3.35 19.42 14.85
N TRP A 203 3.84 18.19 14.94
CA TRP A 203 5.17 17.82 14.46
C TRP A 203 5.16 17.52 12.97
N ASN A 204 6.20 17.95 12.26
CA ASN A 204 6.45 17.53 10.88
C ASN A 204 7.12 16.14 10.88
N ALA A 205 6.42 15.15 11.41
CA ALA A 205 6.93 13.81 11.58
C ALA A 205 5.88 12.74 11.32
N ALA A 206 6.31 11.57 10.86
CA ALA A 206 5.52 10.36 10.93
C ALA A 206 5.71 9.77 12.33
N SER A 207 4.74 10.03 13.21
CA SER A 207 4.85 9.70 14.65
C SER A 207 4.01 8.49 14.99
N ILE A 208 4.59 7.53 15.72
CA ILE A 208 3.90 6.36 16.24
C ILE A 208 4.05 6.27 17.77
N TRP A 209 2.97 5.98 18.46
CA TRP A 209 2.91 5.73 19.88
C TRP A 209 2.52 4.27 20.11
N VAL A 210 3.43 3.50 20.64
CA VAL A 210 3.33 2.04 20.76
C VAL A 210 3.03 1.63 22.20
N GLY A 211 2.03 0.77 22.38
CA GLY A 211 1.56 0.37 23.72
C GLY A 211 1.04 -1.06 23.77
N PRO A 212 0.67 -1.55 24.96
CA PRO A 212 0.18 -2.91 25.12
C PRO A 212 -1.06 -3.20 24.25
N ASN A 213 -0.93 -4.12 23.30
CA ASN A 213 -1.96 -4.52 22.33
C ASN A 213 -2.52 -3.38 21.45
N CYS A 214 -1.89 -2.21 21.43
CA CYS A 214 -2.37 -1.07 20.65
C CYS A 214 -1.22 -0.18 20.18
N HIS A 215 -1.49 0.63 19.18
CA HIS A 215 -0.66 1.77 18.81
C HIS A 215 -1.52 2.86 18.16
N LEU A 216 -1.01 4.07 18.14
CA LEU A 216 -1.60 5.17 17.39
C LEU A 216 -0.52 5.87 16.56
N VAL A 217 -0.93 6.41 15.43
CA VAL A 217 -0.05 7.11 14.49
C VAL A 217 -0.66 8.46 14.15
N HIS A 218 0.17 9.51 14.10
CA HIS A 218 -0.27 10.79 13.57
C HIS A 218 0.82 11.42 12.68
N TYR A 219 0.40 12.19 11.71
CA TYR A 219 1.27 12.92 10.80
C TYR A 219 0.50 14.00 10.02
N PRO A 220 1.20 15.07 9.55
CA PRO A 220 0.57 16.12 8.79
C PRO A 220 0.14 15.66 7.39
N LEU A 221 -0.90 16.28 6.85
CA LEU A 221 -1.38 16.13 5.48
C LEU A 221 -1.61 17.50 4.85
N ARG A 222 -1.66 17.56 3.50
CA ARG A 222 -2.01 18.75 2.75
C ARG A 222 -1.24 20.00 3.19
N GLY A 223 0.09 19.92 3.15
CA GLY A 223 0.95 21.01 3.57
C GLY A 223 0.93 21.31 5.07
N GLY A 224 0.42 20.41 5.90
CA GLY A 224 0.29 20.58 7.34
C GLY A 224 -1.04 21.23 7.79
N GLU A 225 -1.98 21.47 6.88
CA GLU A 225 -3.28 22.03 7.21
C GLU A 225 -4.23 21.01 7.85
N GLN A 226 -3.91 19.73 7.73
CA GLN A 226 -4.63 18.62 8.33
C GLN A 226 -3.67 17.62 8.98
N TYR A 227 -4.19 16.85 9.94
CA TYR A 227 -3.48 15.75 10.57
C TYR A 227 -4.26 14.46 10.43
N ASN A 228 -3.58 13.42 9.95
CA ASN A 228 -4.10 12.08 9.97
C ASN A 228 -3.89 11.48 11.36
N VAL A 229 -4.92 10.84 11.91
CA VAL A 229 -4.86 10.08 13.16
C VAL A 229 -5.32 8.66 12.86
N VAL A 230 -4.46 7.70 13.16
CA VAL A 230 -4.76 6.27 13.01
C VAL A 230 -4.56 5.59 14.34
N VAL A 231 -5.51 4.80 14.77
CA VAL A 231 -5.35 3.94 15.93
C VAL A 231 -5.55 2.48 15.53
N THR A 232 -4.76 1.60 16.10
CA THR A 232 -4.85 0.16 15.87
C THR A 232 -4.80 -0.57 17.20
N PHE A 233 -5.64 -1.57 17.34
CA PHE A 233 -5.63 -2.45 18.49
C PHE A 233 -6.02 -3.89 18.10
N HIS A 234 -5.65 -4.84 18.94
CA HIS A 234 -6.14 -6.21 18.80
C HIS A 234 -7.52 -6.30 19.44
N SER A 235 -8.54 -6.65 18.64
CA SER A 235 -9.93 -6.77 19.09
C SER A 235 -10.07 -7.86 20.15
N ARG A 236 -10.97 -7.62 21.10
CA ARG A 236 -11.40 -8.61 22.10
C ARG A 236 -12.48 -9.53 21.54
N GLU A 237 -13.01 -9.19 20.37
CA GLU A 237 -14.10 -9.88 19.70
C GLU A 237 -13.64 -10.55 18.41
N GLN A 238 -14.39 -11.51 17.95
CA GLN A 238 -14.16 -12.10 16.62
C GLN A 238 -14.60 -11.09 15.57
N GLU A 239 -13.64 -10.67 14.75
CA GLU A 239 -13.86 -9.68 13.72
C GLU A 239 -14.26 -10.31 12.39
N GLU A 240 -15.19 -9.64 11.72
CA GLU A 240 -15.46 -9.88 10.29
C GLU A 240 -14.77 -8.79 9.47
N TRP A 241 -14.16 -9.18 8.36
CA TRP A 241 -13.48 -8.21 7.51
C TRP A 241 -14.47 -7.26 6.84
N GLY A 242 -14.25 -5.96 7.02
CA GLY A 242 -15.11 -4.92 6.48
C GLY A 242 -14.77 -3.52 6.94
N VAL A 243 -15.54 -2.57 6.41
CA VAL A 243 -15.47 -1.13 6.75
C VAL A 243 -16.82 -0.72 7.34
N ARG A 244 -16.78 -0.02 8.48
CA ARG A 244 -17.98 0.53 9.14
C ARG A 244 -17.67 1.86 9.84
N GLU A 245 -18.71 2.55 10.29
CA GLU A 245 -18.52 3.67 11.21
C GLU A 245 -17.92 3.16 12.52
N GLY A 246 -16.98 3.94 13.07
CA GLY A 246 -16.30 3.63 14.31
C GLY A 246 -16.89 4.35 15.50
N SER A 247 -16.71 3.80 16.71
CA SER A 247 -17.10 4.38 17.98
C SER A 247 -15.89 4.93 18.73
N LYS A 248 -16.01 6.14 19.24
CA LYS A 248 -14.99 6.76 20.09
C LYS A 248 -14.83 6.00 21.41
N GLU A 249 -15.93 5.52 21.96
CA GLU A 249 -15.99 4.73 23.19
C GLU A 249 -15.24 3.40 23.01
N GLU A 250 -15.39 2.76 21.86
CA GLU A 250 -14.61 1.54 21.54
C GLU A 250 -13.13 1.85 21.54
N VAL A 251 -12.68 2.90 20.83
CA VAL A 251 -11.27 3.32 20.83
C VAL A 251 -10.78 3.57 22.24
N GLN A 252 -11.47 4.38 23.02
CA GLN A 252 -11.07 4.71 24.39
C GLN A 252 -10.97 3.48 25.30
N SER A 253 -11.80 2.46 25.07
CA SER A 253 -11.78 1.21 25.86
C SER A 253 -10.52 0.38 25.66
N TYR A 254 -9.86 0.50 24.50
CA TYR A 254 -8.63 -0.21 24.18
C TYR A 254 -7.36 0.56 24.53
N PHE A 255 -7.47 1.89 24.75
CA PHE A 255 -6.33 2.76 25.04
C PHE A 255 -6.31 3.21 26.52
N GLN A 256 -6.54 2.26 27.43
CA GLN A 256 -6.45 2.52 28.88
C GLN A 256 -5.00 2.66 29.31
N GLY A 257 -4.74 3.59 30.26
CA GLY A 257 -3.42 3.78 30.85
C GLY A 257 -2.37 4.43 29.98
N ILE A 258 -2.74 4.94 28.81
CA ILE A 258 -1.81 5.71 27.95
C ILE A 258 -1.55 7.11 28.54
N CYS A 259 -0.41 7.69 28.20
CA CYS A 259 -0.01 9.03 28.65
C CYS A 259 -0.97 10.14 28.18
N PRO A 260 -0.98 11.31 28.84
CA PRO A 260 -1.88 12.40 28.49
C PRO A 260 -1.77 12.87 27.05
N LYS A 261 -0.55 12.96 26.47
CA LYS A 261 -0.36 13.38 25.07
C LYS A 261 -0.97 12.40 24.07
N ALA A 262 -0.72 11.10 24.26
CA ALA A 262 -1.32 10.08 23.42
C ALA A 262 -2.86 10.06 23.58
N ARG A 263 -3.36 10.30 24.79
CA ARG A 263 -4.80 10.41 25.08
C ARG A 263 -5.46 11.54 24.29
N GLN A 264 -4.83 12.71 24.23
CA GLN A 264 -5.35 13.83 23.45
C GLN A 264 -5.65 13.42 22.00
N LEU A 265 -4.73 12.69 21.35
CA LEU A 265 -4.87 12.31 19.94
C LEU A 265 -6.11 11.45 19.65
N ILE A 266 -6.49 10.56 20.57
CA ILE A 266 -7.69 9.72 20.40
C ILE A 266 -8.97 10.43 20.74
N ASP A 267 -8.89 11.53 21.49
CA ASP A 267 -10.05 12.33 21.91
C ASP A 267 -10.44 13.41 20.89
N LEU A 268 -9.53 13.75 19.95
CA LEU A 268 -9.75 14.79 18.94
C LEU A 268 -10.82 14.44 17.88
N PRO A 269 -10.79 13.24 17.25
CA PRO A 269 -11.70 12.97 16.15
C PRO A 269 -13.16 12.98 16.57
N LYS A 270 -13.99 13.67 15.78
CA LYS A 270 -15.45 13.71 15.95
C LYS A 270 -16.12 12.46 15.40
N SER A 271 -15.52 11.84 14.40
CA SER A 271 -15.97 10.60 13.76
C SER A 271 -14.78 9.74 13.36
N TRP A 272 -15.01 8.44 13.29
CA TRP A 272 -14.01 7.47 12.93
C TRP A 272 -14.53 6.53 11.84
N LYS A 273 -13.66 6.18 10.90
CA LYS A 273 -13.87 5.03 10.03
C LYS A 273 -13.10 3.86 10.60
N ARG A 274 -13.73 2.69 10.66
CA ARG A 274 -13.23 1.46 11.25
C ARG A 274 -13.05 0.37 10.21
N TRP A 275 -11.87 -0.23 10.18
CA TRP A 275 -11.55 -1.38 9.36
C TRP A 275 -11.12 -2.55 10.24
N ALA A 276 -11.73 -3.72 10.07
CA ALA A 276 -11.11 -4.97 10.49
C ALA A 276 -10.06 -5.35 9.43
N THR A 277 -8.84 -5.64 9.83
CA THR A 277 -7.75 -5.90 8.89
C THR A 277 -7.65 -7.37 8.53
N ALA A 278 -7.28 -7.62 7.29
CA ALA A 278 -7.00 -8.96 6.79
C ALA A 278 -5.71 -8.95 5.98
N ASP A 279 -5.00 -10.06 6.00
CA ASP A 279 -3.89 -10.36 5.10
C ASP A 279 -4.11 -11.75 4.45
N ARG A 280 -3.15 -12.19 3.65
CA ARG A 280 -3.12 -13.57 3.13
C ARG A 280 -1.72 -14.13 3.32
N GLU A 281 -1.61 -15.46 3.27
CA GLU A 281 -0.29 -16.07 3.22
C GLU A 281 0.41 -15.69 1.91
N PRO A 282 1.72 -15.38 1.97
CA PRO A 282 2.50 -15.20 0.76
C PRO A 282 2.47 -16.47 -0.11
N ILE A 283 2.28 -16.28 -1.40
CA ILE A 283 2.23 -17.38 -2.38
C ILE A 283 3.38 -17.24 -3.38
N GLY A 284 3.92 -18.37 -3.81
CA GLY A 284 5.04 -18.40 -4.76
C GLY A 284 4.63 -18.29 -6.23
N GLN A 285 3.34 -18.46 -6.54
CA GLN A 285 2.83 -18.42 -7.90
C GLN A 285 1.73 -17.37 -8.04
N TRP A 286 1.95 -16.40 -8.93
CA TRP A 286 1.03 -15.31 -9.24
C TRP A 286 0.53 -15.35 -10.67
N THR A 287 1.25 -16.06 -11.54
CA THR A 287 1.04 -16.10 -12.98
C THR A 287 0.45 -17.43 -13.40
N TYR A 288 -0.60 -17.36 -14.20
CA TYR A 288 -1.36 -18.47 -14.73
C TYR A 288 -1.63 -18.22 -16.22
N GLY A 289 -0.66 -18.61 -17.07
CA GLY A 289 -0.72 -18.35 -18.51
C GLY A 289 -0.68 -16.85 -18.83
N ARG A 290 -1.80 -16.30 -19.30
CA ARG A 290 -1.96 -14.89 -19.65
C ARG A 290 -2.56 -14.03 -18.55
N VAL A 291 -2.68 -14.56 -17.34
CA VAL A 291 -3.20 -13.88 -16.16
C VAL A 291 -2.09 -13.76 -15.11
N THR A 292 -1.93 -12.59 -14.50
CA THR A 292 -1.05 -12.40 -13.33
C THR A 292 -1.71 -11.52 -12.28
N LEU A 293 -1.31 -11.70 -11.02
CA LEU A 293 -1.79 -10.90 -9.88
C LEU A 293 -0.86 -9.73 -9.59
N LEU A 294 -1.40 -8.65 -9.00
CA LEU A 294 -0.64 -7.45 -8.63
C LEU A 294 -1.22 -6.80 -7.36
N GLY A 295 -0.35 -6.24 -6.54
CA GLY A 295 -0.75 -5.51 -5.34
C GLY A 295 -1.49 -6.40 -4.32
N ASP A 296 -2.53 -5.88 -3.68
CA ASP A 296 -3.27 -6.61 -2.64
C ASP A 296 -3.96 -7.91 -3.14
N ALA A 297 -4.13 -8.08 -4.45
CA ALA A 297 -4.56 -9.37 -5.00
C ALA A 297 -3.46 -10.43 -4.87
N ALA A 298 -2.20 -10.05 -5.01
CA ALA A 298 -1.05 -10.95 -4.89
C ALA A 298 -0.55 -11.09 -3.44
N HIS A 299 -0.40 -9.98 -2.73
CA HIS A 299 0.30 -9.90 -1.43
C HIS A 299 -0.32 -8.90 -0.45
N PRO A 300 -1.61 -9.05 -0.08
CA PRO A 300 -2.21 -8.14 0.88
C PRO A 300 -1.44 -8.19 2.20
N THR A 301 -1.15 -7.03 2.76
CA THR A 301 -0.31 -6.87 3.94
C THR A 301 -1.00 -6.07 5.02
N THR A 302 -0.61 -6.30 6.27
CA THR A 302 -0.99 -5.43 7.37
C THR A 302 -0.26 -4.09 7.28
N GLN A 303 -0.78 -3.07 7.96
CA GLN A 303 -0.34 -1.67 7.82
C GLN A 303 1.00 -1.33 8.51
N TYR A 304 1.60 -2.24 9.26
CA TYR A 304 2.69 -1.95 10.20
C TYR A 304 3.99 -1.45 9.57
N MET A 305 4.23 -1.74 8.31
CA MET A 305 5.38 -1.22 7.57
C MET A 305 5.00 -0.12 6.57
N ALA A 306 3.71 0.23 6.46
CA ALA A 306 3.22 1.23 5.51
C ALA A 306 3.63 0.97 4.05
N GLN A 307 3.67 -0.29 3.60
CA GLN A 307 4.23 -0.68 2.30
C GLN A 307 3.21 -1.16 1.27
N GLY A 308 1.93 -1.33 1.62
CA GLY A 308 0.95 -1.91 0.67
C GLY A 308 0.88 -1.16 -0.66
N ALA A 309 0.67 0.15 -0.62
CA ALA A 309 0.64 0.99 -1.82
C ALA A 309 2.02 1.08 -2.51
N CYS A 310 3.11 1.15 -1.74
CA CYS A 310 4.48 1.18 -2.26
C CYS A 310 4.77 -0.09 -3.07
N MET A 311 4.47 -1.27 -2.51
CA MET A 311 4.65 -2.56 -3.19
C MET A 311 3.85 -2.66 -4.48
N ALA A 312 2.59 -2.23 -4.47
CA ALA A 312 1.73 -2.26 -5.67
C ALA A 312 2.29 -1.40 -6.81
N MET A 313 2.88 -0.25 -6.47
CA MET A 313 3.55 0.61 -7.46
C MET A 313 4.88 0.02 -7.95
N GLU A 314 5.67 -0.59 -7.06
CA GLU A 314 6.86 -1.34 -7.43
C GLU A 314 6.52 -2.51 -8.38
N ASP A 315 5.44 -3.23 -8.11
CA ASP A 315 4.94 -4.31 -8.96
C ASP A 315 4.64 -3.81 -10.37
N ALA A 316 3.93 -2.70 -10.48
CA ALA A 316 3.58 -2.11 -11.77
C ALA A 316 4.82 -1.73 -12.59
N VAL A 317 5.82 -1.11 -11.95
CA VAL A 317 7.09 -0.78 -12.60
C VAL A 317 7.84 -2.04 -13.02
N THR A 318 7.94 -3.03 -12.13
CA THR A 318 8.63 -4.31 -12.42
C THR A 318 7.95 -5.07 -13.56
N LEU A 319 6.60 -5.07 -13.60
CA LEU A 319 5.83 -5.65 -14.70
C LEU A 319 6.13 -4.93 -16.02
N GLY A 320 6.16 -3.59 -16.01
CA GLY A 320 6.53 -2.78 -17.16
C GLY A 320 7.93 -3.07 -17.67
N GLU A 321 8.92 -3.23 -16.76
CA GLU A 321 10.30 -3.57 -17.13
C GLU A 321 10.42 -5.02 -17.65
N ALA A 322 9.69 -5.97 -17.08
CA ALA A 322 9.64 -7.34 -17.58
C ALA A 322 9.08 -7.40 -19.03
N LEU A 323 8.05 -6.61 -19.31
CA LEU A 323 7.52 -6.45 -20.68
C LEU A 323 8.51 -5.73 -21.61
N ARG A 324 9.30 -4.79 -21.10
CA ARG A 324 10.38 -4.18 -21.90
C ARG A 324 11.43 -5.21 -22.33
N VAL A 325 11.76 -6.16 -21.46
CA VAL A 325 12.76 -7.21 -21.74
C VAL A 325 12.20 -8.25 -22.73
N HIS A 326 10.95 -8.68 -22.55
CA HIS A 326 10.37 -9.78 -23.30
C HIS A 326 9.41 -9.37 -24.41
N GLY A 327 9.10 -8.06 -24.54
CA GLY A 327 8.22 -7.53 -25.59
C GLY A 327 6.83 -8.17 -25.54
N ASN A 328 6.42 -8.76 -26.65
CA ASN A 328 5.09 -9.38 -26.79
C ASN A 328 4.99 -10.80 -26.21
N ASP A 329 6.09 -11.36 -25.69
CA ASP A 329 6.05 -12.67 -25.00
C ASP A 329 5.53 -12.47 -23.58
N ILE A 330 4.21 -12.35 -23.47
CA ILE A 330 3.50 -12.07 -22.20
C ILE A 330 3.81 -13.12 -21.14
N ALA A 331 3.90 -14.40 -21.54
CA ALA A 331 4.14 -15.48 -20.58
C ALA A 331 5.53 -15.36 -19.94
N LYS A 332 6.56 -15.05 -20.70
CA LYS A 332 7.92 -14.82 -20.18
C LYS A 332 8.02 -13.54 -19.36
N ALA A 333 7.32 -12.47 -19.80
CA ALA A 333 7.29 -11.21 -19.05
C ALA A 333 6.64 -11.40 -17.67
N PHE A 334 5.51 -12.11 -17.61
CA PHE A 334 4.81 -12.39 -16.36
C PHE A 334 5.63 -13.33 -15.44
N ASP A 335 6.32 -14.31 -15.99
CA ASP A 335 7.22 -15.17 -15.22
C ASP A 335 8.40 -14.37 -14.62
N LEU A 336 9.03 -13.51 -15.42
CA LEU A 336 10.10 -12.64 -14.92
C LEU A 336 9.60 -11.69 -13.84
N TYR A 337 8.44 -11.05 -14.05
CA TYR A 337 7.79 -10.19 -13.07
C TYR A 337 7.56 -10.92 -11.74
N GLN A 338 6.91 -12.08 -11.77
CA GLN A 338 6.65 -12.89 -10.58
C GLN A 338 7.94 -13.23 -9.84
N ARG A 339 8.96 -13.76 -10.52
CA ARG A 339 10.25 -14.15 -9.91
C ARG A 339 10.97 -12.97 -9.26
N SER A 340 10.84 -11.78 -9.82
CA SER A 340 11.46 -10.57 -9.28
C SER A 340 10.72 -10.00 -8.06
N ARG A 341 9.44 -10.37 -7.86
CA ARG A 341 8.61 -9.74 -6.82
C ARG A 341 8.29 -10.63 -5.62
N VAL A 342 8.12 -11.94 -5.83
CA VAL A 342 7.61 -12.87 -4.81
C VAL A 342 8.41 -12.82 -3.51
N ALA A 343 9.72 -12.94 -3.57
CA ALA A 343 10.55 -12.95 -2.35
C ALA A 343 10.51 -11.62 -1.60
N ARG A 344 10.58 -10.48 -2.32
CA ARG A 344 10.55 -9.15 -1.73
C ARG A 344 9.21 -8.87 -1.04
N THR A 345 8.10 -9.11 -1.71
CA THR A 345 6.78 -8.86 -1.15
C THR A 345 6.45 -9.80 0.00
N ALA A 346 6.83 -11.07 -0.10
CA ALA A 346 6.71 -12.03 1.01
C ALA A 346 7.50 -11.56 2.24
N ARG A 347 8.73 -11.08 2.06
CA ARG A 347 9.55 -10.51 3.15
C ARG A 347 8.84 -9.33 3.80
N ILE A 348 8.24 -8.42 3.03
CA ILE A 348 7.51 -7.27 3.57
C ILE A 348 6.28 -7.73 4.35
N VAL A 349 5.47 -8.65 3.81
CA VAL A 349 4.28 -9.20 4.48
C VAL A 349 4.65 -9.83 5.83
N LEU A 350 5.66 -10.70 5.85
CA LEU A 350 6.11 -11.37 7.07
C LEU A 350 6.72 -10.39 8.08
N SER A 351 7.56 -9.46 7.62
CA SER A 351 8.13 -8.41 8.48
C SER A 351 7.05 -7.48 9.04
N SER A 352 5.98 -7.21 8.28
CA SER A 352 4.85 -6.42 8.77
C SER A 352 4.14 -7.09 9.93
N ARG A 353 3.98 -8.42 9.89
CA ARG A 353 3.41 -9.20 11.02
C ARG A 353 4.28 -9.08 12.28
N GLU A 354 5.62 -9.21 12.13
CA GLU A 354 6.56 -9.06 13.25
C GLU A 354 6.57 -7.63 13.81
N MET A 355 6.52 -6.62 12.95
CA MET A 355 6.41 -5.23 13.40
C MET A 355 5.12 -4.99 14.20
N GLY A 356 4.01 -5.61 13.81
CA GLY A 356 2.78 -5.56 14.60
C GLY A 356 2.95 -6.10 16.02
N ARG A 357 3.67 -7.21 16.18
CA ARG A 357 4.02 -7.78 17.49
C ARG A 357 4.91 -6.83 18.30
N ILE A 358 5.92 -6.24 17.66
CA ILE A 358 6.83 -5.28 18.30
C ILE A 358 6.07 -4.05 18.79
N TYR A 359 5.20 -3.48 17.95
CA TYR A 359 4.43 -2.29 18.32
C TYR A 359 3.48 -2.54 19.50
N HIS A 360 2.91 -3.74 19.57
CA HIS A 360 1.92 -4.13 20.58
C HIS A 360 2.49 -4.84 21.81
N ALA A 361 3.83 -4.82 21.97
CA ALA A 361 4.52 -5.48 23.07
C ALA A 361 4.03 -4.98 24.43
N LYS A 362 3.95 -5.92 25.41
CA LYS A 362 3.50 -5.67 26.78
C LYS A 362 4.43 -6.34 27.80
N GLY A 363 4.31 -5.92 29.07
CA GLY A 363 5.12 -6.50 30.15
C GLY A 363 6.61 -6.43 29.86
N VAL A 364 7.33 -7.53 30.02
CA VAL A 364 8.79 -7.61 29.79
C VAL A 364 9.13 -7.38 28.32
N GLU A 365 8.30 -7.85 27.38
CA GLU A 365 8.53 -7.60 25.94
C GLU A 365 8.53 -6.09 25.60
N ARG A 366 7.70 -5.27 26.28
CA ARG A 366 7.73 -3.81 26.14
C ARG A 366 9.09 -3.23 26.58
N LEU A 367 9.65 -3.71 27.68
CA LEU A 367 10.96 -3.24 28.14
C LEU A 367 12.06 -3.59 27.14
N VAL A 368 12.05 -4.80 26.61
CA VAL A 368 12.97 -5.23 25.53
C VAL A 368 12.79 -4.38 24.28
N ARG A 369 11.56 -4.13 23.84
CA ARG A 369 11.27 -3.26 22.71
C ARG A 369 11.84 -1.86 22.90
N ASN A 370 11.63 -1.25 24.06
CA ASN A 370 12.12 0.10 24.35
C ASN A 370 13.66 0.19 24.36
N ASP A 371 14.34 -0.93 24.57
CA ASP A 371 15.80 -1.02 24.54
C ASP A 371 16.38 -1.43 23.16
N LEU A 372 15.58 -1.98 22.26
CA LEU A 372 16.00 -2.56 20.98
C LEU A 372 16.82 -1.61 20.11
N TRP A 373 16.49 -0.33 20.16
CA TRP A 373 17.10 0.70 19.32
C TRP A 373 17.87 1.76 20.12
N ARG A 374 18.05 1.55 21.43
CA ARG A 374 18.79 2.46 22.28
C ARG A 374 20.20 2.69 21.74
N GLY A 375 20.56 3.97 21.60
CA GLY A 375 21.88 4.37 21.10
C GLY A 375 22.16 4.04 19.63
N ARG A 376 21.14 3.62 18.84
CA ARG A 376 21.30 3.40 17.41
C ARG A 376 21.45 4.73 16.69
N THR A 377 22.52 4.88 15.91
CA THR A 377 22.74 6.08 15.09
C THR A 377 21.82 6.10 13.86
N PRO A 378 21.59 7.28 13.23
CA PRO A 378 20.82 7.37 12.00
C PRO A 378 21.33 6.42 10.91
N GLU A 379 22.65 6.32 10.71
CA GLU A 379 23.26 5.45 9.69
C GLU A 379 22.89 3.97 9.93
N ARG A 380 22.92 3.52 11.16
CA ARG A 380 22.51 2.13 11.50
C ARG A 380 21.03 1.88 11.26
N PHE A 381 20.18 2.90 11.40
CA PHE A 381 18.79 2.80 10.97
C PHE A 381 18.68 2.72 9.46
N TYR A 382 19.42 3.55 8.72
CA TYR A 382 19.41 3.53 7.26
C TYR A 382 19.91 2.19 6.72
N ASP A 383 20.98 1.63 7.26
CA ASP A 383 21.49 0.30 6.90
C ASP A 383 20.43 -0.78 7.11
N ALA A 384 19.71 -0.74 8.23
CA ALA A 384 18.64 -1.70 8.52
C ALA A 384 17.43 -1.57 7.58
N MET A 385 17.24 -0.40 6.95
CA MET A 385 16.14 -0.13 6.01
C MET A 385 16.55 -0.20 4.54
N GLU A 386 17.83 -0.42 4.22
CA GLU A 386 18.34 -0.48 2.85
C GLU A 386 17.57 -1.47 1.98
N TRP A 387 17.31 -2.66 2.49
CA TRP A 387 16.58 -3.70 1.78
C TRP A 387 15.15 -3.27 1.41
N LEU A 388 14.56 -2.34 2.17
CA LEU A 388 13.20 -1.83 1.98
C LEU A 388 13.18 -0.62 1.07
N TYR A 389 13.97 0.41 1.38
CA TYR A 389 13.95 1.71 0.73
C TYR A 389 14.94 1.87 -0.42
N GLY A 390 15.93 0.96 -0.55
CA GLY A 390 16.91 0.95 -1.64
C GLY A 390 16.39 0.38 -2.97
N TRP A 391 15.12 -0.08 -3.01
CA TRP A 391 14.53 -0.51 -4.28
C TRP A 391 14.35 0.66 -5.25
N ASN A 392 14.72 0.45 -6.50
CA ASN A 392 14.51 1.39 -7.60
C ASN A 392 14.35 0.63 -8.93
N VAL A 393 14.13 1.36 -10.04
CA VAL A 393 13.89 0.75 -11.35
C VAL A 393 15.10 -0.02 -11.89
N ASP A 394 16.33 0.39 -11.55
CA ASP A 394 17.55 -0.25 -12.07
C ASP A 394 17.78 -1.63 -11.48
N ASN A 395 17.27 -1.88 -10.26
CA ASN A 395 17.38 -3.16 -9.57
C ASN A 395 16.08 -3.97 -9.51
N CYS A 396 15.00 -3.50 -10.13
CA CYS A 396 13.66 -4.07 -9.97
C CYS A 396 13.53 -5.50 -10.53
N LEU A 397 14.35 -5.90 -11.49
CA LEU A 397 14.40 -7.24 -12.08
C LEU A 397 15.49 -8.14 -11.48
N ALA A 398 16.34 -7.62 -10.60
CA ALA A 398 17.36 -8.42 -9.94
C ALA A 398 16.71 -9.42 -8.96
N PRO A 399 17.26 -10.64 -8.81
CA PRO A 399 16.85 -11.54 -7.72
C PRO A 399 17.05 -10.86 -6.38
N GLN A 400 16.03 -10.86 -5.52
CA GLN A 400 16.05 -10.17 -4.22
C GLN A 400 15.93 -11.16 -3.07
#